data_0ec1c0de22b338c3bc07b4a643f56d01
#
_entry.id   0ec1c0de22b338c3bc07b4a643f56d01
#
_cell.length_a   1.000
_cell.length_b   1.000
_cell.length_c   1.000
_cell.angle_alpha   90.00
_cell.angle_beta   90.00
_cell.angle_gamma   90.00
#
_symmetry.space_group_name_H-M   'P 1'
#
loop_
_entity.id
_entity.type
_entity.pdbx_description
1 polymer ?
#
loop_
_entity_poly.entity_id
_entity_poly.type
_entity_poly.pdbx_seq_one_letter_code
_entity_poly.pdbx_strand_id
1 'polypeptide(L)'
;MFDQLKESFTGNFEIAEAHCDAPCGIYDPASARIAAEAALSMTKKILDLKAPDGSDAKATAAYHNTLTRYIVVKEQEAHHAKEQLLILWTDYFKPVHLEKFPNLHDTFWKAAKLCSAVKVEVSLEHATELLDAIKEIHGMFWASKDRDVAWYTAG
;
A
#
# COMPACT_ATOMS: atom_id res chain seq x y z
N MET A 1 -45.77 -7.27 15.20
CA MET A 1 -44.97 -7.60 13.99
C MET A 1 -43.55 -7.03 14.06
N PHE A 2 -43.31 -5.83 14.57
CA PHE A 2 -41.95 -5.27 14.76
C PHE A 2 -41.18 -5.87 15.93
N ASP A 3 -41.82 -6.37 16.98
CA ASP A 3 -41.15 -6.95 18.14
C ASP A 3 -40.58 -8.37 17.89
N GLN A 4 -41.20 -9.14 17.00
CA GLN A 4 -40.69 -10.44 16.60
C GLN A 4 -39.42 -10.36 15.72
N LEU A 5 -39.19 -9.23 15.04
CA LEU A 5 -37.96 -8.98 14.26
C LEU A 5 -36.79 -8.62 15.16
N LYS A 6 -36.99 -8.06 16.35
CA LYS A 6 -35.94 -7.73 17.30
C LYS A 6 -35.33 -8.97 17.97
N GLU A 7 -36.13 -10.00 18.25
CA GLU A 7 -35.64 -11.24 18.87
C GLU A 7 -34.81 -12.12 17.91
N SER A 8 -34.97 -11.94 16.61
CA SER A 8 -34.20 -12.66 15.60
C SER A 8 -32.78 -12.11 15.40
N PHE A 9 -32.50 -10.90 15.93
CA PHE A 9 -31.17 -10.23 15.79
C PHE A 9 -30.33 -10.26 17.06
N THR A 10 -30.73 -10.97 18.10
CA THR A 10 -29.96 -11.15 19.33
C THR A 10 -29.08 -12.41 19.33
N GLY A 11 -28.77 -12.96 18.16
CA GLY A 11 -27.70 -13.92 18.01
C GLY A 11 -26.36 -13.25 18.34
N ASN A 12 -25.47 -13.94 19.05
CA ASN A 12 -24.07 -13.54 19.20
C ASN A 12 -23.46 -13.46 17.81
N PHE A 13 -23.44 -12.25 17.24
CA PHE A 13 -22.61 -11.98 16.10
C PHE A 13 -21.17 -11.93 16.62
N GLU A 14 -20.36 -12.91 16.30
CA GLU A 14 -18.92 -12.77 16.39
C GLU A 14 -18.53 -11.60 15.48
N ILE A 15 -18.05 -10.53 16.08
CA ILE A 15 -17.47 -9.41 15.32
C ILE A 15 -16.19 -9.96 14.72
N ALA A 16 -16.21 -10.25 13.42
CA ALA A 16 -15.00 -10.57 12.69
C ALA A 16 -14.09 -9.35 12.71
N GLU A 17 -12.98 -9.43 13.42
CA GLU A 17 -11.94 -8.41 13.40
C GLU A 17 -11.11 -8.63 12.13
N ALA A 18 -11.22 -7.68 11.23
CA ALA A 18 -10.78 -7.84 9.88
C ALA A 18 -9.39 -7.26 9.59
N HIS A 19 -8.44 -8.11 9.37
CA HIS A 19 -7.55 -7.96 8.21
C HIS A 19 -8.04 -8.89 7.08
N CYS A 20 -8.66 -9.97 7.40
CA CYS A 20 -9.14 -11.01 6.50
C CYS A 20 -10.41 -11.66 7.06
N ASP A 21 -11.30 -10.90 7.67
CA ASP A 21 -12.54 -11.37 8.33
C ASP A 21 -12.36 -12.57 9.29
N ALA A 22 -11.10 -12.93 9.57
CA ALA A 22 -10.74 -13.98 10.51
C ALA A 22 -9.49 -13.57 11.29
N PRO A 23 -9.41 -13.79 12.61
CA PRO A 23 -8.28 -13.42 13.43
C PRO A 23 -7.09 -14.38 13.20
N CYS A 24 -6.56 -14.40 11.97
CA CYS A 24 -5.47 -15.32 11.59
C CYS A 24 -4.11 -14.89 12.18
N GLY A 25 -3.95 -13.62 12.56
CA GLY A 25 -2.70 -13.09 13.12
C GLY A 25 -1.53 -13.04 12.13
N ILE A 26 -1.78 -13.27 10.84
CA ILE A 26 -0.75 -13.28 9.80
C ILE A 26 -0.66 -11.89 9.18
N TYR A 27 0.41 -11.17 9.52
CA TYR A 27 0.73 -9.86 9.00
C TYR A 27 2.15 -9.86 8.45
N ASP A 28 2.39 -9.14 7.36
CA ASP A 28 3.72 -8.96 6.76
C ASP A 28 3.76 -7.64 5.97
N PRO A 29 4.76 -6.78 6.14
CA PRO A 29 4.92 -5.58 5.31
C PRO A 29 5.26 -5.87 3.84
N ALA A 30 5.51 -7.12 3.47
CA ALA A 30 5.85 -7.52 2.11
C ALA A 30 4.79 -7.12 1.09
N SER A 31 3.50 -7.17 1.42
CA SER A 31 2.42 -6.77 0.51
C SER A 31 2.51 -5.28 0.16
N ALA A 32 2.74 -4.41 1.14
CA ALA A 32 2.94 -2.97 0.91
C ALA A 32 4.21 -2.71 0.09
N ARG A 33 5.30 -3.44 0.36
CA ARG A 33 6.55 -3.34 -0.38
C ARG A 33 6.37 -3.71 -1.85
N ILE A 34 5.76 -4.85 -2.15
CA ILE A 34 5.55 -5.32 -3.53
C ILE A 34 4.73 -4.29 -4.33
N ALA A 35 3.66 -3.78 -3.73
CA ALA A 35 2.83 -2.76 -4.36
C ALA A 35 3.60 -1.45 -4.60
N ALA A 36 4.40 -0.99 -3.64
CA ALA A 36 5.23 0.20 -3.82
C ALA A 36 6.31 0.02 -4.89
N GLU A 37 6.96 -1.16 -4.98
CA GLU A 37 7.90 -1.49 -6.04
C GLU A 37 7.22 -1.48 -7.43
N ALA A 38 6.00 -2.01 -7.52
CA ALA A 38 5.23 -1.98 -8.76
C ALA A 38 4.88 -0.53 -9.16
N ALA A 39 4.45 0.31 -8.22
CA ALA A 39 4.18 1.73 -8.47
C ALA A 39 5.46 2.49 -8.91
N LEU A 40 6.60 2.23 -8.28
CA LEU A 40 7.91 2.79 -8.66
C LEU A 40 8.31 2.34 -10.08
N SER A 41 8.13 1.05 -10.40
CA SER A 41 8.42 0.51 -11.73
C SER A 41 7.55 1.18 -12.81
N MET A 42 6.25 1.38 -12.53
CA MET A 42 5.36 2.08 -13.46
C MET A 42 5.73 3.56 -13.61
N THR A 43 6.12 4.23 -12.53
CA THR A 43 6.61 5.61 -12.58
C THR A 43 7.83 5.72 -13.51
N LYS A 44 8.82 4.83 -13.38
CA LYS A 44 9.98 4.78 -14.28
C LYS A 44 9.57 4.59 -15.73
N LYS A 45 8.69 3.62 -16.00
CA LYS A 45 8.20 3.33 -17.35
C LYS A 45 7.43 4.49 -17.98
N ILE A 46 6.68 5.27 -17.20
CA ILE A 46 6.00 6.48 -17.67
C ILE A 46 7.03 7.54 -18.09
N LEU A 47 8.05 7.76 -17.27
CA LEU A 47 9.11 8.75 -17.54
C LEU A 47 9.98 8.37 -18.75
N ASP A 48 10.19 7.07 -18.97
CA ASP A 48 10.99 6.55 -20.09
C ASP A 48 10.21 6.45 -21.40
N LEU A 49 8.87 6.57 -21.35
CA LEU A 49 8.00 6.39 -22.50
C LEU A 49 8.11 7.56 -23.47
N LYS A 50 8.59 7.29 -24.69
CA LYS A 50 8.76 8.32 -25.71
C LYS A 50 7.46 8.54 -26.48
N ALA A 51 7.00 9.79 -26.53
CA ALA A 51 5.88 10.18 -27.36
C ALA A 51 6.25 10.11 -28.85
N PRO A 52 5.36 9.62 -29.73
CA PRO A 52 5.55 9.69 -31.18
C PRO A 52 5.43 11.14 -31.67
N ASP A 53 5.95 11.40 -32.87
CA ASP A 53 5.88 12.73 -33.51
C ASP A 53 4.47 13.15 -33.98
N GLY A 54 3.49 12.24 -33.88
CA GLY A 54 2.10 12.49 -34.27
C GLY A 54 1.80 12.25 -35.71
N SER A 55 2.79 11.89 -36.55
CA SER A 55 2.59 11.63 -38.00
C SER A 55 1.91 10.29 -38.26
N ASP A 56 2.05 9.31 -37.38
CA ASP A 56 1.44 7.98 -37.44
C ASP A 56 0.33 7.84 -36.38
N ALA A 57 -0.92 7.77 -36.83
CA ALA A 57 -2.09 7.61 -35.99
C ALA A 57 -2.08 6.28 -35.19
N LYS A 58 -1.53 5.19 -35.75
CA LYS A 58 -1.43 3.89 -35.09
C LYS A 58 -0.38 3.93 -33.99
N ALA A 59 0.78 4.54 -34.22
CA ALA A 59 1.80 4.74 -33.21
C ALA A 59 1.30 5.63 -32.07
N THR A 60 0.57 6.70 -32.40
CA THR A 60 -0.06 7.60 -31.42
C THR A 60 -1.08 6.87 -30.55
N ALA A 61 -1.95 6.06 -31.14
CA ALA A 61 -2.93 5.27 -30.40
C ALA A 61 -2.24 4.22 -29.48
N ALA A 62 -1.19 3.56 -29.95
CA ALA A 62 -0.42 2.61 -29.17
C ALA A 62 0.28 3.27 -27.97
N TYR A 63 0.83 4.47 -28.16
CA TYR A 63 1.43 5.28 -27.11
C TYR A 63 0.40 5.61 -26.00
N HIS A 64 -0.74 6.19 -26.38
CA HIS A 64 -1.78 6.53 -25.42
C HIS A 64 -2.32 5.31 -24.67
N ASN A 65 -2.53 4.19 -25.36
CA ASN A 65 -2.94 2.95 -24.73
C ASN A 65 -1.89 2.47 -23.69
N THR A 66 -0.61 2.51 -24.04
CA THR A 66 0.48 2.10 -23.14
C THR A 66 0.59 3.03 -21.93
N LEU A 67 0.59 4.34 -22.17
CA LEU A 67 0.65 5.36 -21.12
C LEU A 67 -0.51 5.21 -20.13
N THR A 68 -1.74 5.08 -20.66
CA THR A 68 -2.93 4.91 -19.82
C THR A 68 -2.81 3.66 -18.94
N ARG A 69 -2.34 2.54 -19.48
CA ARG A 69 -2.14 1.30 -18.71
C ARG A 69 -1.11 1.47 -17.59
N TYR A 70 0.00 2.16 -17.87
CA TYR A 70 1.03 2.43 -16.84
C TYR A 70 0.49 3.33 -15.72
N ILE A 71 -0.27 4.38 -16.08
CA ILE A 71 -0.91 5.27 -15.10
C ILE A 71 -1.89 4.48 -14.22
N VAL A 72 -2.78 3.71 -14.82
CA VAL A 72 -3.79 2.92 -14.07
C VAL A 72 -3.12 1.96 -13.10
N VAL A 73 -2.12 1.21 -13.55
CA VAL A 73 -1.40 0.28 -12.66
C VAL A 73 -0.65 1.02 -11.55
N LYS A 74 0.04 2.15 -11.87
CA LYS A 74 0.70 2.98 -10.86
C LYS A 74 -0.27 3.42 -9.76
N GLU A 75 -1.46 3.90 -10.14
CA GLU A 75 -2.48 4.36 -9.20
C GLU A 75 -3.05 3.23 -8.35
N GLN A 76 -3.35 2.08 -8.97
CA GLN A 76 -3.86 0.90 -8.26
C GLN A 76 -2.85 0.38 -7.24
N GLU A 77 -1.59 0.26 -7.63
CA GLU A 77 -0.54 -0.26 -6.75
C GLU A 77 -0.20 0.73 -5.62
N ALA A 78 -0.17 2.04 -5.89
CA ALA A 78 -0.01 3.04 -4.84
C ALA A 78 -1.19 3.04 -3.85
N HIS A 79 -2.41 2.77 -4.33
CA HIS A 79 -3.59 2.60 -3.48
C HIS A 79 -3.49 1.33 -2.65
N HIS A 80 -3.12 0.22 -3.25
CA HIS A 80 -2.94 -1.07 -2.58
C HIS A 80 -1.84 -0.99 -1.50
N ALA A 81 -0.71 -0.35 -1.79
CA ALA A 81 0.33 -0.11 -0.78
C ALA A 81 -0.24 0.64 0.44
N LYS A 82 -1.06 1.67 0.19
CA LYS A 82 -1.71 2.43 1.27
C LYS A 82 -2.64 1.58 2.12
N GLU A 83 -3.47 0.75 1.50
CA GLU A 83 -4.37 -0.16 2.21
C GLU A 83 -3.59 -1.12 3.11
N GLN A 84 -2.53 -1.73 2.60
CA GLN A 84 -1.69 -2.64 3.37
C GLN A 84 -0.97 -1.96 4.53
N LEU A 85 -0.53 -0.71 4.34
CA LEU A 85 0.06 0.09 5.41
C LEU A 85 -0.97 0.42 6.50
N LEU A 86 -2.20 0.80 6.13
CA LEU A 86 -3.26 1.11 7.08
C LEU A 86 -3.63 -0.12 7.91
N ILE A 87 -3.73 -1.30 7.30
CA ILE A 87 -3.97 -2.57 7.99
C ILE A 87 -2.87 -2.83 9.04
N LEU A 88 -1.60 -2.71 8.66
CA LEU A 88 -0.49 -2.88 9.60
C LEU A 88 -0.56 -1.87 10.75
N TRP A 89 -0.87 -0.62 10.44
CA TRP A 89 -0.91 0.46 11.42
C TRP A 89 -2.03 0.29 12.44
N THR A 90 -3.23 -0.06 11.97
CA THR A 90 -4.45 -0.06 12.81
C THR A 90 -4.73 -1.41 13.45
N ASP A 91 -4.34 -2.52 12.81
CA ASP A 91 -4.75 -3.85 13.25
C ASP A 91 -3.62 -4.62 13.92
N TYR A 92 -2.38 -4.47 13.40
CA TYR A 92 -1.22 -5.16 13.97
C TYR A 92 -0.56 -4.39 15.12
N PHE A 93 -0.21 -3.10 14.88
CA PHE A 93 0.51 -2.32 15.89
C PHE A 93 -0.41 -1.91 17.04
N LYS A 94 0.12 -1.99 18.26
CA LYS A 94 -0.61 -1.74 19.52
C LYS A 94 0.14 -0.70 20.36
N PRO A 95 -0.51 -0.06 21.34
CA PRO A 95 0.14 0.96 22.18
C PRO A 95 1.47 0.53 22.81
N VAL A 96 1.63 -0.75 23.18
CA VAL A 96 2.89 -1.28 23.73
C VAL A 96 4.08 -1.12 22.77
N HIS A 97 3.84 -1.10 21.45
CA HIS A 97 4.91 -0.92 20.49
C HIS A 97 5.44 0.52 20.44
N LEU A 98 4.68 1.51 20.94
CA LEU A 98 5.12 2.91 21.00
C LEU A 98 6.27 3.15 21.99
N GLU A 99 6.43 2.27 22.99
CA GLU A 99 7.58 2.33 23.91
C GLU A 99 8.89 2.09 23.13
N LYS A 100 8.88 1.14 22.18
CA LYS A 100 10.03 0.80 21.34
C LYS A 100 10.16 1.72 20.12
N PHE A 101 9.04 2.18 19.58
CA PHE A 101 8.96 2.98 18.35
C PHE A 101 8.11 4.24 18.55
N PRO A 102 8.62 5.28 19.24
CA PRO A 102 7.84 6.48 19.57
C PRO A 102 7.40 7.28 18.34
N ASN A 103 8.10 7.12 17.20
CA ASN A 103 7.79 7.74 15.92
C ASN A 103 6.84 6.90 15.03
N LEU A 104 6.32 5.77 15.49
CA LEU A 104 5.53 4.82 14.70
C LEU A 104 4.37 5.51 13.97
N HIS A 105 3.55 6.28 14.67
CA HIS A 105 2.40 6.94 14.07
C HIS A 105 2.80 7.96 13.00
N ASP A 106 3.88 8.72 13.22
CA ASP A 106 4.39 9.69 12.26
C ASP A 106 4.93 8.99 11.00
N THR A 107 5.67 7.89 11.17
CA THR A 107 6.20 7.08 10.05
C THR A 107 5.07 6.52 9.18
N PHE A 108 4.03 5.92 9.77
CA PHE A 108 2.89 5.41 9.02
C PHE A 108 2.09 6.52 8.34
N TRP A 109 1.87 7.64 9.04
CA TRP A 109 1.15 8.78 8.47
C TRP A 109 1.88 9.34 7.25
N LYS A 110 3.20 9.52 7.32
CA LYS A 110 4.04 9.98 6.21
C LYS A 110 4.01 8.98 5.04
N ALA A 111 4.17 7.69 5.30
CA ALA A 111 4.09 6.65 4.28
C ALA A 111 2.72 6.66 3.57
N ALA A 112 1.62 6.80 4.31
CA ALA A 112 0.28 6.91 3.73
C ALA A 112 0.09 8.19 2.88
N LYS A 113 0.75 9.30 3.25
CA LYS A 113 0.77 10.54 2.44
C LYS A 113 1.60 10.36 1.16
N LEU A 114 2.74 9.68 1.25
CA LEU A 114 3.56 9.34 0.08
C LEU A 114 2.80 8.44 -0.91
N CYS A 115 2.03 7.46 -0.45
CA CYS A 115 1.13 6.69 -1.32
C CYS A 115 0.18 7.60 -2.10
N SER A 116 -0.37 8.63 -1.46
CA SER A 116 -1.26 9.60 -2.11
C SER A 116 -0.52 10.47 -3.13
N ALA A 117 0.70 10.90 -2.83
CA ALA A 117 1.54 11.67 -3.75
C ALA A 117 1.91 10.83 -4.99
N VAL A 118 2.37 9.60 -4.80
CA VAL A 118 2.68 8.65 -5.90
C VAL A 118 1.45 8.36 -6.76
N LYS A 119 0.26 8.32 -6.16
CA LYS A 119 -0.99 8.16 -6.92
C LYS A 119 -1.25 9.32 -7.86
N VAL A 120 -1.10 10.56 -7.37
CA VAL A 120 -1.50 11.79 -8.09
C VAL A 120 -0.41 12.26 -9.06
N GLU A 121 0.86 12.02 -8.74
CA GLU A 121 2.00 12.57 -9.45
C GLU A 121 2.79 11.49 -10.22
N VAL A 122 3.58 11.93 -11.19
CA VAL A 122 4.61 11.11 -11.85
C VAL A 122 5.97 11.57 -11.30
N SER A 123 6.24 11.23 -10.05
CA SER A 123 7.46 11.62 -9.31
C SER A 123 8.27 10.39 -8.92
N LEU A 124 9.47 10.28 -9.47
CA LEU A 124 10.44 9.25 -9.09
C LEU A 124 10.89 9.43 -7.64
N GLU A 125 11.03 10.68 -7.18
CA GLU A 125 11.39 11.03 -5.81
C GLU A 125 10.37 10.47 -4.82
N HIS A 126 9.10 10.83 -4.96
CA HIS A 126 8.04 10.34 -4.06
C HIS A 126 7.88 8.82 -4.08
N ALA A 127 8.05 8.18 -5.26
CA ALA A 127 7.97 6.72 -5.35
C ALA A 127 9.17 6.03 -4.64
N THR A 128 10.34 6.65 -4.65
CA THR A 128 11.52 6.17 -3.92
C THR A 128 11.37 6.38 -2.42
N GLU A 129 10.94 7.57 -2.00
CA GLU A 129 10.68 7.91 -0.60
C GLU A 129 9.61 6.98 0.01
N LEU A 130 8.57 6.61 -0.76
CA LEU A 130 7.58 5.63 -0.32
C LEU A 130 8.22 4.28 -0.01
N LEU A 131 9.10 3.81 -0.87
CA LEU A 131 9.80 2.54 -0.66
C LEU A 131 10.71 2.59 0.56
N ASP A 132 11.39 3.72 0.79
CA ASP A 132 12.25 3.95 1.97
C ASP A 132 11.41 3.99 3.27
N ALA A 133 10.25 4.65 3.25
CA ALA A 133 9.33 4.66 4.39
C ALA A 133 8.80 3.26 4.72
N ILE A 134 8.49 2.44 3.70
CA ILE A 134 8.09 1.04 3.89
C ILE A 134 9.24 0.19 4.44
N LYS A 135 10.49 0.48 4.04
CA LYS A 135 11.66 -0.18 4.61
C LYS A 135 11.83 0.12 6.10
N GLU A 136 11.57 1.35 6.53
CA GLU A 136 11.54 1.70 7.95
C GLU A 136 10.45 0.90 8.70
N ILE A 137 9.23 0.87 8.14
CA ILE A 137 8.11 0.10 8.69
C ILE A 137 8.43 -1.40 8.76
N HIS A 138 9.09 -1.97 7.75
CA HIS A 138 9.58 -3.35 7.76
C HIS A 138 10.50 -3.61 8.96
N GLY A 139 11.46 -2.70 9.22
CA GLY A 139 12.33 -2.79 10.38
C GLY A 139 11.55 -2.76 11.70
N MET A 140 10.61 -1.82 11.86
CA MET A 140 9.75 -1.75 13.05
C MET A 140 8.92 -3.02 13.24
N PHE A 141 8.34 -3.55 12.17
CA PHE A 141 7.50 -4.74 12.20
C PHE A 141 8.28 -5.97 12.69
N TRP A 142 9.41 -6.27 12.06
CA TRP A 142 10.19 -7.45 12.43
C TRP A 142 10.86 -7.31 13.79
N ALA A 143 11.31 -6.11 14.14
CA ALA A 143 11.85 -5.83 15.47
C ALA A 143 10.78 -5.92 16.59
N SER A 144 9.50 -5.67 16.28
CA SER A 144 8.39 -5.88 17.24
C SER A 144 8.12 -7.35 17.52
N LYS A 145 8.59 -8.25 16.68
CA LYS A 145 8.54 -9.71 16.81
C LYS A 145 9.88 -10.32 17.30
N ASP A 146 10.83 -9.46 17.68
CA ASP A 146 12.19 -9.85 18.06
C ASP A 146 12.89 -10.70 16.97
N ARG A 147 12.63 -10.34 15.70
CA ARG A 147 13.23 -10.96 14.52
C ARG A 147 14.01 -9.93 13.71
N ASP A 148 15.14 -10.36 13.18
CA ASP A 148 15.89 -9.63 12.17
C ASP A 148 15.63 -10.29 10.81
N VAL A 149 14.91 -9.57 9.95
CA VAL A 149 14.59 -10.03 8.59
C VAL A 149 15.15 -9.01 7.62
N ALA A 150 16.08 -9.46 6.79
CA ALA A 150 16.74 -8.60 5.82
C ALA A 150 15.73 -7.97 4.86
N TRP A 151 15.90 -6.68 4.60
CA TRP A 151 15.18 -6.00 3.54
C TRP A 151 15.68 -6.48 2.17
N TYR A 152 14.74 -6.69 1.26
CA TYR A 152 15.02 -7.01 -0.14
C TYR A 152 13.98 -6.37 -1.05
N THR A 153 14.33 -6.20 -2.31
CA THR A 153 13.45 -5.75 -3.40
C THR A 153 13.42 -6.81 -4.50
N ALA A 154 12.35 -6.82 -5.28
CA ALA A 154 12.19 -7.79 -6.38
C ALA A 154 12.88 -7.34 -7.69
N GLY A 155 13.24 -6.05 -7.79
CA GLY A 155 13.87 -5.48 -8.97
C GLY A 155 14.86 -4.37 -8.69
#